data_642a016d276abb44def20c1678c53693
#
_entry.id   642a016d276abb44def20c1678c53693
#
_cell.length_a   1.000
_cell.length_b   1.000
_cell.length_c   1.000
_cell.angle_alpha   90.00
_cell.angle_beta   90.00
_cell.angle_gamma   90.00
#
_symmetry.space_group_name_H-M   'P 1'
#
loop_
_entity.id
_entity.type
_entity.pdbx_description
1 polymer ?
#
loop_
_entity_poly.entity_id
_entity_poly.type
_entity_poly.pdbx_seq_one_letter_code
_entity_poly.pdbx_strand_id
1 'polypeptide(L)'
;MDYKSLKTLEYHKIIEKLSSYAGSEAARKMCADLKPMTDINSINDALTQTSDALSRIYAKGSVSFSGVTNIIDSIKRLEVGSTLNTHELLNISAVLTTAAAAKSHYEETNDSLTDYFNSLEPLTPLNTQIKNCIISEEEISDDASGTLRDIRRQMRISADRIHTELNKILNSPSTRSCLQDYVITMRQGRYCLPVKAEYKSQIAGMIHDQSATGSTIFIEPAAVVKLNNDIRELELKEQAEIERILAALSAEASAYTDELQSDYTILVTLDFIFAKAQLSKFYKCSCPIMNTDKYINI
;
A
#
# COMPACT_ATOMS: atom_id res chain seq x y z
N MET A 1 -8.32 36.80 -14.64
CA MET A 1 -9.60 37.03 -13.93
C MET A 1 -9.24 37.34 -12.48
N ASP A 2 -9.85 38.37 -11.88
CA ASP A 2 -9.51 38.73 -10.51
C ASP A 2 -10.25 37.84 -9.48
N TYR A 3 -9.77 37.81 -8.26
CA TYR A 3 -10.34 37.01 -7.16
C TYR A 3 -11.80 37.40 -6.85
N LYS A 4 -12.15 38.69 -6.98
CA LYS A 4 -13.49 39.20 -6.72
C LYS A 4 -14.51 38.64 -7.71
N SER A 5 -14.14 38.58 -9.01
CA SER A 5 -14.98 38.03 -10.07
C SER A 5 -15.22 36.52 -9.87
N LEU A 6 -14.17 35.76 -9.51
CA LEU A 6 -14.30 34.33 -9.22
C LEU A 6 -15.21 34.06 -8.03
N LYS A 7 -15.12 34.90 -6.97
CA LYS A 7 -15.97 34.78 -5.81
C LYS A 7 -17.45 35.12 -6.13
N THR A 8 -17.68 36.17 -6.93
CA THR A 8 -19.02 36.58 -7.34
C THR A 8 -19.70 35.52 -8.21
N LEU A 9 -18.93 34.82 -9.06
CA LEU A 9 -19.41 33.72 -9.88
C LEU A 9 -19.49 32.39 -9.14
N GLU A 10 -19.18 32.37 -7.84
CA GLU A 10 -19.17 31.15 -7.00
C GLU A 10 -18.29 30.02 -7.59
N TYR A 11 -17.21 30.39 -8.30
CA TYR A 11 -16.30 29.44 -8.97
C TYR A 11 -15.78 28.36 -8.03
N HIS A 12 -15.54 28.68 -6.76
CA HIS A 12 -15.10 27.72 -5.75
C HIS A 12 -16.04 26.52 -5.60
N LYS A 13 -17.37 26.73 -5.71
CA LYS A 13 -18.35 25.63 -5.63
C LYS A 13 -18.20 24.63 -6.78
N ILE A 14 -17.90 25.16 -7.98
CA ILE A 14 -17.64 24.29 -9.15
C ILE A 14 -16.33 23.52 -8.96
N ILE A 15 -15.29 24.18 -8.46
CA ILE A 15 -13.99 23.54 -8.16
C ILE A 15 -14.11 22.46 -7.08
N GLU A 16 -14.84 22.73 -5.99
CA GLU A 16 -15.11 21.73 -4.95
C GLU A 16 -15.84 20.50 -5.54
N LYS A 17 -16.86 20.75 -6.35
CA LYS A 17 -17.60 19.68 -7.03
C LYS A 17 -16.71 18.92 -8.01
N LEU A 18 -15.88 19.61 -8.81
CA LEU A 18 -14.92 18.98 -9.72
C LEU A 18 -13.94 18.09 -8.96
N SER A 19 -13.35 18.62 -7.88
CA SER A 19 -12.39 17.86 -7.05
C SER A 19 -13.00 16.59 -6.45
N SER A 20 -14.32 16.58 -6.19
CA SER A 20 -15.00 15.39 -5.66
C SER A 20 -15.10 14.23 -6.67
N TYR A 21 -14.86 14.47 -7.94
CA TYR A 21 -14.84 13.43 -8.98
C TYR A 21 -13.43 12.85 -9.22
N ALA A 22 -12.38 13.53 -8.79
CA ALA A 22 -11.02 13.04 -8.92
C ALA A 22 -10.73 11.93 -7.89
N GLY A 23 -10.19 10.81 -8.36
CA GLY A 23 -9.87 9.64 -7.55
C GLY A 23 -8.57 9.81 -6.75
N SER A 24 -7.54 10.40 -7.38
CA SER A 24 -6.21 10.60 -6.78
C SER A 24 -6.09 11.96 -6.08
N GLU A 25 -5.21 12.03 -5.08
CA GLU A 25 -4.91 13.28 -4.39
C GLU A 25 -4.27 14.32 -5.33
N ALA A 26 -3.35 13.86 -6.21
CA ALA A 26 -2.69 14.72 -7.18
C ALA A 26 -3.69 15.34 -8.17
N ALA A 27 -4.65 14.58 -8.70
CA ALA A 27 -5.69 15.11 -9.58
C ALA A 27 -6.65 16.05 -8.84
N ARG A 28 -6.99 15.77 -7.57
CA ARG A 28 -7.77 16.71 -6.74
C ARG A 28 -7.06 18.04 -6.57
N LYS A 29 -5.74 18.02 -6.39
CA LYS A 29 -4.92 19.23 -6.35
C LYS A 29 -4.94 19.96 -7.68
N MET A 30 -4.80 19.26 -8.82
CA MET A 30 -4.95 19.86 -10.16
C MET A 30 -6.33 20.51 -10.33
N CYS A 31 -7.39 19.86 -9.88
CA CYS A 31 -8.74 20.43 -9.89
C CYS A 31 -8.82 21.71 -9.03
N ALA A 32 -8.26 21.69 -7.82
CA ALA A 32 -8.29 22.84 -6.90
C ALA A 32 -7.47 24.03 -7.44
N ASP A 33 -6.38 23.77 -8.13
CA ASP A 33 -5.49 24.78 -8.72
C ASP A 33 -5.96 25.29 -10.10
N LEU A 34 -7.07 24.74 -10.64
CA LEU A 34 -7.58 25.08 -11.98
C LEU A 34 -7.99 26.55 -12.04
N LYS A 35 -7.46 27.24 -13.02
CA LYS A 35 -7.72 28.65 -13.29
C LYS A 35 -8.27 28.86 -14.70
N PRO A 36 -9.09 29.90 -14.93
CA PRO A 36 -9.53 30.24 -16.27
C PRO A 36 -8.35 30.48 -17.21
N MET A 37 -8.39 29.86 -18.39
CA MET A 37 -7.40 29.99 -19.44
C MET A 37 -7.79 31.08 -20.43
N THR A 38 -6.81 31.62 -21.18
CA THR A 38 -7.01 32.68 -22.17
C THR A 38 -6.47 32.32 -23.55
N ASP A 39 -5.60 31.30 -23.64
CA ASP A 39 -5.11 30.81 -24.92
C ASP A 39 -6.15 29.88 -25.57
N ILE A 40 -6.59 30.26 -26.78
CA ILE A 40 -7.68 29.57 -27.49
C ILE A 40 -7.32 28.13 -27.88
N ASN A 41 -6.06 27.87 -28.23
CA ASN A 41 -5.62 26.52 -28.60
C ASN A 41 -5.65 25.60 -27.39
N SER A 42 -5.03 26.01 -26.27
CA SER A 42 -5.06 25.26 -25.01
C SER A 42 -6.48 25.02 -24.48
N ILE A 43 -7.40 25.99 -24.68
CA ILE A 43 -8.81 25.83 -24.30
C ILE A 43 -9.47 24.76 -25.17
N ASN A 44 -9.31 24.84 -26.50
CA ASN A 44 -9.91 23.88 -27.40
C ASN A 44 -9.37 22.46 -27.20
N ASP A 45 -8.07 22.29 -26.95
CA ASP A 45 -7.47 21.00 -26.64
C ASP A 45 -8.07 20.40 -25.35
N ALA A 46 -8.19 21.22 -24.30
CA ALA A 46 -8.79 20.79 -23.05
C ALA A 46 -10.29 20.45 -23.16
N LEU A 47 -11.03 21.19 -24.00
CA LEU A 47 -12.44 20.90 -24.30
C LEU A 47 -12.57 19.60 -25.09
N THR A 48 -11.72 19.38 -26.10
CA THR A 48 -11.68 18.15 -26.90
C THR A 48 -11.41 16.95 -26.01
N GLN A 49 -10.34 16.99 -25.19
CA GLN A 49 -10.02 15.92 -24.25
C GLN A 49 -11.18 15.62 -23.28
N THR A 50 -11.87 16.67 -22.79
CA THR A 50 -13.03 16.49 -21.89
C THR A 50 -14.21 15.85 -22.62
N SER A 51 -14.47 16.22 -23.87
CA SER A 51 -15.53 15.66 -24.70
C SER A 51 -15.27 14.21 -25.07
N ASP A 52 -14.01 13.86 -25.38
CA ASP A 52 -13.59 12.50 -25.69
C ASP A 52 -13.68 11.61 -24.45
N ALA A 53 -13.23 12.09 -23.28
CA ALA A 53 -13.40 11.41 -22.02
C ALA A 53 -14.88 11.16 -21.70
N LEU A 54 -15.76 12.14 -21.95
CA LEU A 54 -17.19 11.99 -21.75
C LEU A 54 -17.78 10.92 -22.68
N SER A 55 -17.36 10.91 -23.95
CA SER A 55 -17.75 9.91 -24.95
C SER A 55 -17.33 8.49 -24.50
N ARG A 56 -16.10 8.34 -24.00
CA ARG A 56 -15.60 7.09 -23.45
C ARG A 56 -16.42 6.62 -22.22
N ILE A 57 -16.78 7.55 -21.31
CA ILE A 57 -17.63 7.25 -20.15
C ILE A 57 -19.02 6.74 -20.58
N TYR A 58 -19.60 7.30 -21.65
CA TYR A 58 -20.88 6.82 -22.15
C TYR A 58 -20.78 5.47 -22.85
N ALA A 59 -19.69 5.21 -23.56
CA ALA A 59 -19.51 3.98 -24.31
C ALA A 59 -19.17 2.76 -23.42
N LYS A 60 -18.22 2.92 -22.48
CA LYS A 60 -17.64 1.82 -21.71
C LYS A 60 -17.66 2.02 -20.18
N GLY A 61 -18.23 3.13 -19.69
CA GLY A 61 -18.16 3.48 -18.27
C GLY A 61 -16.87 4.22 -17.91
N SER A 62 -16.62 4.36 -16.62
CA SER A 62 -15.42 5.05 -16.09
C SER A 62 -14.49 4.07 -15.40
N VAL A 63 -13.18 4.21 -15.60
CA VAL A 63 -12.15 3.55 -14.81
C VAL A 63 -11.98 4.28 -13.48
N SER A 64 -11.68 3.55 -12.41
CA SER A 64 -11.34 4.13 -11.12
C SER A 64 -9.86 4.50 -11.09
N PHE A 65 -9.55 5.73 -10.71
CA PHE A 65 -8.19 6.22 -10.47
C PHE A 65 -7.83 6.28 -8.97
N SER A 66 -8.66 5.70 -8.09
CA SER A 66 -8.42 5.73 -6.62
C SER A 66 -7.15 5.00 -6.20
N GLY A 67 -6.62 4.09 -7.04
CA GLY A 67 -5.34 3.41 -6.80
C GLY A 67 -4.11 4.24 -7.17
N VAL A 68 -4.27 5.45 -7.71
CA VAL A 68 -3.15 6.32 -8.08
C VAL A 68 -2.68 7.09 -6.86
N THR A 69 -1.75 6.49 -6.13
CA THR A 69 -1.07 7.08 -4.97
C THR A 69 0.22 7.80 -5.40
N ASN A 70 0.67 8.74 -4.59
CA ASN A 70 1.93 9.45 -4.88
C ASN A 70 3.13 8.53 -4.67
N ILE A 71 3.84 8.19 -5.76
CA ILE A 71 5.03 7.33 -5.76
C ILE A 71 6.33 8.10 -6.08
N ILE A 72 6.26 9.42 -6.23
CA ILE A 72 7.41 10.23 -6.67
C ILE A 72 8.61 10.11 -5.72
N ASP A 73 8.37 10.12 -4.41
CA ASP A 73 9.46 10.01 -3.44
C ASP A 73 10.03 8.58 -3.40
N SER A 74 9.19 7.57 -3.64
CA SER A 74 9.65 6.18 -3.81
C SER A 74 10.54 6.04 -5.06
N ILE A 75 10.18 6.67 -6.18
CA ILE A 75 10.99 6.68 -7.41
C ILE A 75 12.37 7.32 -7.12
N LYS A 76 12.42 8.49 -6.49
CA LYS A 76 13.69 9.14 -6.12
C LYS A 76 14.58 8.25 -5.23
N ARG A 77 13.97 7.49 -4.33
CA ARG A 77 14.69 6.52 -3.49
C ARG A 77 15.24 5.35 -4.31
N LEU A 78 14.47 4.85 -5.29
CA LEU A 78 14.94 3.83 -6.23
C LEU A 78 16.13 4.32 -7.07
N GLU A 79 16.08 5.53 -7.58
CA GLU A 79 17.16 6.15 -8.38
C GLU A 79 18.51 6.21 -7.64
N VAL A 80 18.48 6.38 -6.31
CA VAL A 80 19.68 6.37 -5.48
C VAL A 80 20.01 4.99 -4.90
N GLY A 81 19.32 3.93 -5.37
CA GLY A 81 19.57 2.55 -4.95
C GLY A 81 19.08 2.20 -3.55
N SER A 82 18.14 2.96 -2.99
CA SER A 82 17.57 2.67 -1.67
C SER A 82 16.51 1.56 -1.75
N THR A 83 16.47 0.71 -0.73
CA THR A 83 15.41 -0.28 -0.56
C THR A 83 14.11 0.40 -0.12
N LEU A 84 13.01 0.07 -0.78
CA LEU A 84 11.67 0.47 -0.42
C LEU A 84 11.06 -0.48 0.63
N ASN A 85 10.15 0.05 1.44
CA ASN A 85 9.36 -0.76 2.37
C ASN A 85 8.12 -1.38 1.68
N THR A 86 7.37 -2.19 2.42
CA THR A 86 6.14 -2.85 1.94
C THR A 86 5.09 -1.85 1.45
N HIS A 87 4.85 -0.78 2.20
CA HIS A 87 3.89 0.28 1.84
C HIS A 87 4.25 0.95 0.51
N GLU A 88 5.52 1.32 0.31
CA GLU A 88 5.99 1.95 -0.92
C GLU A 88 5.86 1.04 -2.14
N LEU A 89 6.22 -0.25 -2.00
CA LEU A 89 6.07 -1.25 -3.07
C LEU A 89 4.60 -1.53 -3.40
N LEU A 90 3.71 -1.59 -2.40
CA LEU A 90 2.27 -1.73 -2.60
C LEU A 90 1.67 -0.51 -3.32
N ASN A 91 2.14 0.70 -3.03
CA ASN A 91 1.75 1.91 -3.76
C ASN A 91 2.16 1.85 -5.24
N ILE A 92 3.37 1.38 -5.54
CA ILE A 92 3.80 1.13 -6.93
C ILE A 92 2.89 0.08 -7.58
N SER A 93 2.60 -1.02 -6.90
CA SER A 93 1.70 -2.07 -7.39
C SER A 93 0.27 -1.54 -7.67
N ALA A 94 -0.24 -0.62 -6.84
CA ALA A 94 -1.56 0.00 -7.03
C ALA A 94 -1.59 0.89 -8.28
N VAL A 95 -0.53 1.68 -8.53
CA VAL A 95 -0.37 2.48 -9.74
C VAL A 95 -0.32 1.59 -10.98
N LEU A 96 0.52 0.55 -10.98
CA LEU A 96 0.64 -0.40 -12.11
C LEU A 96 -0.67 -1.17 -12.37
N THR A 97 -1.40 -1.53 -11.31
CA THR A 97 -2.72 -2.17 -11.44
C THR A 97 -3.72 -1.22 -12.10
N THR A 98 -3.70 0.06 -11.71
CA THR A 98 -4.55 1.08 -12.30
C THR A 98 -4.17 1.34 -13.76
N ALA A 99 -2.87 1.37 -14.09
CA ALA A 99 -2.39 1.50 -15.47
C ALA A 99 -2.88 0.33 -16.36
N ALA A 100 -2.77 -0.90 -15.87
CA ALA A 100 -3.28 -2.08 -16.57
C ALA A 100 -4.79 -2.01 -16.82
N ALA A 101 -5.56 -1.64 -15.78
CA ALA A 101 -7.00 -1.50 -15.88
C ALA A 101 -7.42 -0.38 -16.85
N ALA A 102 -6.74 0.77 -16.80
CA ALA A 102 -6.99 1.88 -17.70
C ALA A 102 -6.69 1.49 -19.15
N LYS A 103 -5.50 0.93 -19.42
CA LYS A 103 -5.08 0.53 -20.77
C LYS A 103 -6.06 -0.47 -21.39
N SER A 104 -6.43 -1.53 -20.69
CA SER A 104 -7.33 -2.56 -21.23
C SER A 104 -8.79 -2.09 -21.37
N HIS A 105 -9.24 -1.17 -20.51
CA HIS A 105 -10.63 -0.69 -20.56
C HIS A 105 -10.94 0.15 -21.80
N TYR A 106 -9.94 0.91 -22.29
CA TYR A 106 -10.11 1.83 -23.42
C TYR A 106 -9.36 1.38 -24.69
N GLU A 107 -8.98 0.14 -24.78
CA GLU A 107 -8.43 -0.46 -26.01
C GLU A 107 -9.40 -0.26 -27.19
N GLU A 108 -8.88 -0.04 -28.40
CA GLU A 108 -9.64 0.18 -29.65
C GLU A 108 -10.34 1.55 -29.82
N THR A 109 -10.07 2.55 -28.97
CA THR A 109 -10.62 3.89 -29.15
C THR A 109 -9.58 4.80 -29.81
N ASN A 110 -9.97 5.60 -30.80
CA ASN A 110 -9.08 6.55 -31.46
C ASN A 110 -9.61 7.98 -31.32
N ASP A 111 -9.02 8.74 -30.40
CA ASP A 111 -9.38 10.13 -30.06
C ASP A 111 -8.17 10.86 -29.43
N SER A 112 -8.38 12.08 -28.91
CA SER A 112 -7.31 12.89 -28.28
C SER A 112 -6.68 12.27 -27.04
N LEU A 113 -7.26 11.23 -26.46
CA LEU A 113 -6.75 10.54 -25.27
C LEU A 113 -6.00 9.25 -25.60
N THR A 114 -6.05 8.81 -26.85
CA THR A 114 -5.49 7.51 -27.29
C THR A 114 -4.03 7.38 -26.93
N ASP A 115 -3.22 8.42 -27.15
CA ASP A 115 -1.80 8.39 -26.87
C ASP A 115 -1.50 8.24 -25.37
N TYR A 116 -2.31 8.84 -24.49
CA TYR A 116 -2.16 8.64 -23.05
C TYR A 116 -2.34 7.18 -22.66
N PHE A 117 -3.40 6.53 -23.14
CA PHE A 117 -3.65 5.12 -22.80
C PHE A 117 -2.63 4.17 -23.42
N ASN A 118 -2.19 4.43 -24.64
CA ASN A 118 -1.17 3.63 -25.32
C ASN A 118 0.21 3.73 -24.66
N SER A 119 0.54 4.89 -24.13
CA SER A 119 1.83 5.14 -23.45
C SER A 119 1.91 4.57 -22.04
N LEU A 120 0.82 4.03 -21.49
CA LEU A 120 0.87 3.34 -20.19
C LEU A 120 1.67 2.03 -20.31
N GLU A 121 2.55 1.80 -19.35
CA GLU A 121 3.41 0.60 -19.24
C GLU A 121 3.08 -0.18 -17.95
N PRO A 122 2.09 -1.09 -17.95
CA PRO A 122 1.60 -1.76 -16.74
C PRO A 122 2.63 -2.60 -16.00
N LEU A 123 3.82 -2.84 -16.56
CA LEU A 123 4.92 -3.64 -15.99
C LEU A 123 4.41 -4.90 -15.28
N THR A 124 3.55 -5.67 -15.98
CA THR A 124 2.82 -6.80 -15.41
C THR A 124 3.72 -7.81 -14.65
N PRO A 125 4.94 -8.14 -15.12
CA PRO A 125 5.82 -9.04 -14.37
C PRO A 125 6.18 -8.48 -12.99
N LEU A 126 6.64 -7.23 -12.91
CA LEU A 126 6.98 -6.54 -11.66
C LEU A 126 5.76 -6.46 -10.72
N ASN A 127 4.60 -6.04 -11.24
CA ASN A 127 3.37 -5.94 -10.46
C ASN A 127 2.95 -7.30 -9.88
N THR A 128 3.03 -8.37 -10.67
CA THR A 128 2.72 -9.73 -10.22
C THR A 128 3.68 -10.19 -9.14
N GLN A 129 4.97 -9.91 -9.28
CA GLN A 129 5.98 -10.28 -8.31
C GLN A 129 5.77 -9.55 -6.97
N ILE A 130 5.49 -8.24 -6.99
CA ILE A 130 5.16 -7.48 -5.78
C ILE A 130 3.96 -8.12 -5.07
N LYS A 131 2.87 -8.39 -5.80
CA LYS A 131 1.64 -8.99 -5.24
C LYS A 131 1.84 -10.40 -4.68
N ASN A 132 2.71 -11.18 -5.28
CA ASN A 132 3.01 -12.53 -4.80
C ASN A 132 3.88 -12.51 -3.53
N CYS A 133 4.73 -11.50 -3.39
CA CYS A 133 5.62 -11.36 -2.23
C CYS A 133 4.98 -10.62 -1.05
N ILE A 134 4.13 -9.62 -1.30
CA ILE A 134 3.60 -8.73 -0.27
C ILE A 134 2.08 -8.88 -0.19
N ILE A 135 1.58 -9.39 0.93
CA ILE A 135 0.14 -9.56 1.19
C ILE A 135 -0.47 -8.25 1.71
N SER A 136 0.22 -7.60 2.64
CA SER A 136 -0.19 -6.33 3.25
C SER A 136 1.04 -5.52 3.69
N GLU A 137 0.83 -4.32 4.21
CA GLU A 137 1.93 -3.49 4.75
C GLU A 137 2.73 -4.19 5.86
N GLU A 138 2.08 -5.08 6.60
CA GLU A 138 2.65 -5.77 7.76
C GLU A 138 3.04 -7.23 7.45
N GLU A 139 2.67 -7.76 6.28
CA GLU A 139 2.78 -9.19 5.99
C GLU A 139 3.43 -9.47 4.64
N ILE A 140 4.55 -10.19 4.68
CA ILE A 140 5.23 -10.81 3.55
C ILE A 140 4.75 -12.26 3.41
N SER A 141 4.42 -12.67 2.18
CA SER A 141 3.96 -14.03 1.87
C SER A 141 5.01 -15.08 2.23
N ASP A 142 4.57 -16.23 2.75
CA ASP A 142 5.43 -17.42 2.89
C ASP A 142 6.02 -17.85 1.53
N ASP A 143 5.31 -17.58 0.44
CA ASP A 143 5.70 -17.91 -0.92
C ASP A 143 6.65 -16.89 -1.57
N ALA A 144 6.98 -15.79 -0.87
CA ALA A 144 7.93 -14.79 -1.36
C ALA A 144 9.33 -15.37 -1.57
N SER A 145 9.74 -16.35 -0.76
CA SER A 145 10.94 -17.16 -1.03
C SER A 145 10.85 -18.53 -0.36
N GLY A 146 11.57 -19.52 -0.94
CA GLY A 146 11.72 -20.84 -0.33
C GLY A 146 12.39 -20.77 1.05
N THR A 147 13.36 -19.87 1.20
CA THR A 147 14.08 -19.64 2.47
C THR A 147 13.13 -19.13 3.55
N LEU A 148 12.29 -18.14 3.26
CA LEU A 148 11.33 -17.59 4.23
C LEU A 148 10.31 -18.64 4.67
N ARG A 149 9.80 -19.42 3.73
CA ARG A 149 8.88 -20.54 4.01
C ARG A 149 9.52 -21.56 4.94
N ASP A 150 10.77 -21.94 4.71
CA ASP A 150 11.49 -22.91 5.54
C ASP A 150 11.78 -22.37 6.93
N ILE A 151 12.18 -21.11 7.06
CA ILE A 151 12.40 -20.44 8.36
C ILE A 151 11.10 -20.45 9.16
N ARG A 152 9.99 -19.99 8.61
CA ARG A 152 8.69 -19.94 9.30
C ARG A 152 8.18 -21.33 9.67
N ARG A 153 8.41 -22.32 8.80
CA ARG A 153 8.10 -23.72 9.12
C ARG A 153 8.90 -24.20 10.33
N GLN A 154 10.21 -23.90 10.37
CA GLN A 154 11.05 -24.28 11.51
C GLN A 154 10.63 -23.57 12.81
N MET A 155 10.24 -22.30 12.74
CA MET A 155 9.69 -21.56 13.88
C MET A 155 8.43 -22.24 14.42
N ARG A 156 7.47 -22.62 13.55
CA ARG A 156 6.26 -23.36 13.96
C ARG A 156 6.61 -24.69 14.64
N ILE A 157 7.50 -25.48 14.06
CA ILE A 157 7.94 -26.76 14.64
C ILE A 157 8.58 -26.53 16.02
N SER A 158 9.42 -25.52 16.18
CA SER A 158 10.06 -25.22 17.47
C SER A 158 9.05 -24.74 18.51
N ALA A 159 8.07 -23.93 18.12
CA ALA A 159 6.98 -23.49 18.98
C ALA A 159 6.12 -24.70 19.46
N ASP A 160 5.76 -25.60 18.55
CA ASP A 160 5.00 -26.82 18.91
C ASP A 160 5.75 -27.71 19.89
N ARG A 161 7.08 -27.84 19.73
CA ARG A 161 7.94 -28.58 20.66
C ARG A 161 7.98 -27.89 22.02
N ILE A 162 8.08 -26.57 22.07
CA ILE A 162 8.03 -25.81 23.34
C ILE A 162 6.70 -26.06 24.04
N HIS A 163 5.58 -25.93 23.33
CA HIS A 163 4.26 -26.21 23.88
C HIS A 163 4.16 -27.63 24.45
N THR A 164 4.72 -28.61 23.74
CA THR A 164 4.74 -30.00 24.17
C THR A 164 5.54 -30.17 25.48
N GLU A 165 6.75 -29.59 25.56
CA GLU A 165 7.60 -29.70 26.80
C GLU A 165 6.98 -28.92 27.97
N LEU A 166 6.43 -27.70 27.72
CA LEU A 166 5.80 -26.93 28.80
C LEU A 166 4.50 -27.60 29.28
N ASN A 167 3.72 -28.22 28.42
CA ASN A 167 2.55 -28.97 28.83
C ASN A 167 2.90 -30.20 29.71
N LYS A 168 4.04 -30.85 29.51
CA LYS A 168 4.53 -31.91 30.41
C LYS A 168 4.76 -31.35 31.83
N ILE A 169 5.35 -30.16 31.93
CA ILE A 169 5.59 -29.49 33.22
C ILE A 169 4.28 -29.06 33.88
N LEU A 170 3.34 -28.44 33.09
CA LEU A 170 2.03 -28.02 33.58
C LEU A 170 1.19 -29.17 34.14
N ASN A 171 1.29 -30.37 33.53
CA ASN A 171 0.52 -31.54 33.91
C ASN A 171 1.22 -32.43 34.93
N SER A 172 2.46 -32.13 35.33
CA SER A 172 3.18 -32.90 36.32
C SER A 172 2.67 -32.62 37.74
N PRO A 173 2.28 -33.65 38.50
CA PRO A 173 1.80 -33.46 39.88
C PRO A 173 2.79 -32.73 40.81
N SER A 174 4.09 -32.92 40.57
CA SER A 174 5.16 -32.31 41.40
C SER A 174 5.31 -30.79 41.17
N THR A 175 4.99 -30.29 39.97
CA THR A 175 5.15 -28.86 39.62
C THR A 175 3.84 -28.09 39.71
N ARG A 176 2.71 -28.80 39.71
CA ARG A 176 1.37 -28.20 39.66
C ARG A 176 1.09 -27.25 40.83
N SER A 177 1.53 -27.60 42.04
CA SER A 177 1.36 -26.75 43.25
C SER A 177 2.19 -25.46 43.20
N CYS A 178 3.26 -25.47 42.42
CA CYS A 178 4.19 -24.33 42.30
C CYS A 178 3.69 -23.26 41.33
N LEU A 179 2.76 -23.61 40.42
CA LEU A 179 2.29 -22.70 39.40
C LEU A 179 1.23 -21.75 39.96
N GLN A 180 1.29 -20.49 39.53
CA GLN A 180 0.25 -19.49 39.82
C GLN A 180 -0.97 -19.73 38.98
N ASP A 181 -0.76 -19.98 37.66
CA ASP A 181 -1.77 -20.27 36.65
C ASP A 181 -1.31 -21.42 35.74
N TYR A 182 -2.24 -22.22 35.23
CA TYR A 182 -1.93 -23.34 34.34
C TYR A 182 -1.92 -22.94 32.87
N VAL A 183 -1.15 -21.89 32.54
CA VAL A 183 -1.08 -21.31 31.19
C VAL A 183 0.38 -21.14 30.74
N ILE A 184 0.61 -21.27 29.48
CA ILE A 184 1.88 -20.88 28.85
C ILE A 184 1.78 -19.39 28.52
N THR A 185 2.78 -18.61 28.89
CA THR A 185 2.84 -17.16 28.64
C THR A 185 4.08 -16.79 27.86
N MET A 186 4.03 -15.66 27.17
CA MET A 186 5.23 -15.06 26.57
C MET A 186 5.69 -13.87 27.42
N ARG A 187 6.99 -13.81 27.68
CA ARG A 187 7.66 -12.67 28.29
C ARG A 187 8.97 -12.41 27.59
N GLN A 188 9.16 -11.16 27.15
CA GLN A 188 10.36 -10.73 26.41
C GLN A 188 10.67 -11.63 25.20
N GLY A 189 9.62 -12.08 24.47
CA GLY A 189 9.77 -12.96 23.33
C GLY A 189 10.09 -14.43 23.67
N ARG A 190 9.91 -14.85 24.93
CA ARG A 190 10.20 -16.22 25.38
C ARG A 190 8.98 -16.88 25.99
N TYR A 191 8.82 -18.16 25.74
CA TYR A 191 7.78 -18.98 26.35
C TYR A 191 8.15 -19.30 27.78
N CYS A 192 7.29 -18.87 28.70
CA CYS A 192 7.49 -18.97 30.16
C CYS A 192 6.27 -19.58 30.87
N LEU A 193 6.48 -20.05 32.09
CA LEU A 193 5.44 -20.47 33.02
C LEU A 193 5.31 -19.48 34.18
N PRO A 194 4.08 -19.10 34.58
CA PRO A 194 3.84 -18.29 35.77
C PRO A 194 3.94 -19.14 37.01
N VAL A 195 4.95 -18.86 37.84
CA VAL A 195 5.32 -19.60 39.08
C VAL A 195 5.10 -18.70 40.28
N LYS A 196 4.56 -19.23 41.38
CA LYS A 196 4.46 -18.50 42.62
C LYS A 196 5.89 -18.21 43.15
N ALA A 197 6.14 -17.00 43.60
CA ALA A 197 7.47 -16.53 43.96
C ALA A 197 8.16 -17.40 45.06
N GLU A 198 7.36 -17.98 45.97
CA GLU A 198 7.83 -18.88 47.02
C GLU A 198 8.41 -20.21 46.51
N TYR A 199 8.02 -20.64 45.29
CA TYR A 199 8.45 -21.90 44.65
C TYR A 199 9.49 -21.69 43.54
N LYS A 200 10.12 -20.53 43.44
CA LYS A 200 11.09 -20.19 42.36
C LYS A 200 12.25 -21.21 42.24
N SER A 201 12.64 -21.86 43.28
CA SER A 201 13.74 -22.83 43.28
C SER A 201 13.32 -24.25 42.88
N GLN A 202 12.03 -24.52 42.78
CA GLN A 202 11.51 -25.86 42.45
C GLN A 202 11.36 -26.08 40.92
N ILE A 203 11.35 -25.04 40.14
CA ILE A 203 11.37 -25.13 38.66
C ILE A 203 12.72 -24.62 38.18
N ALA A 204 13.55 -25.53 37.67
CA ALA A 204 14.84 -25.16 37.10
C ALA A 204 14.66 -24.36 35.84
N GLY A 205 15.18 -23.14 35.77
CA GLY A 205 15.03 -22.27 34.62
C GLY A 205 15.54 -20.85 34.87
N MET A 206 15.26 -19.97 33.87
CA MET A 206 15.65 -18.57 33.94
C MET A 206 14.42 -17.69 34.20
N ILE A 207 14.56 -16.71 35.10
CA ILE A 207 13.50 -15.72 35.37
C ILE A 207 13.60 -14.59 34.33
N HIS A 208 12.52 -14.32 33.61
CA HIS A 208 12.46 -13.26 32.61
C HIS A 208 11.63 -12.06 33.05
N ASP A 209 10.66 -12.28 33.95
CA ASP A 209 9.78 -11.21 34.41
C ASP A 209 9.17 -11.53 35.77
N GLN A 210 8.55 -10.51 36.40
CA GLN A 210 7.86 -10.62 37.66
C GLN A 210 6.59 -9.77 37.63
N SER A 211 5.51 -10.25 38.29
CA SER A 211 4.28 -9.46 38.43
C SER A 211 4.53 -8.18 39.24
N ALA A 212 3.71 -7.16 39.07
CA ALA A 212 3.82 -5.89 39.80
C ALA A 212 3.78 -6.04 41.32
N THR A 213 3.07 -7.08 41.83
CA THR A 213 2.99 -7.39 43.27
C THR A 213 4.15 -8.25 43.76
N GLY A 214 4.98 -8.75 42.84
CA GLY A 214 6.08 -9.67 43.21
C GLY A 214 5.66 -11.09 43.57
N SER A 215 4.36 -11.40 43.54
CA SER A 215 3.83 -12.72 43.94
C SER A 215 3.99 -13.81 42.88
N THR A 216 4.16 -13.41 41.61
CA THR A 216 4.32 -14.31 40.47
C THR A 216 5.62 -14.00 39.74
N ILE A 217 6.41 -15.01 39.44
CA ILE A 217 7.60 -14.91 38.60
C ILE A 217 7.35 -15.70 37.29
N PHE A 218 7.86 -15.19 36.18
CA PHE A 218 7.75 -15.84 34.86
C PHE A 218 9.08 -16.55 34.60
N ILE A 219 9.05 -17.89 34.66
CA ILE A 219 10.23 -18.73 34.49
C ILE A 219 10.19 -19.36 33.09
N GLU A 220 11.30 -19.23 32.35
CA GLU A 220 11.61 -20.07 31.21
C GLU A 220 12.25 -21.38 31.75
N PRO A 221 11.57 -22.53 31.69
CA PRO A 221 12.13 -23.78 32.18
C PRO A 221 13.37 -24.20 31.37
N ALA A 222 14.35 -24.79 32.04
CA ALA A 222 15.60 -25.24 31.43
C ALA A 222 15.38 -26.15 30.20
N ALA A 223 14.30 -26.94 30.23
CA ALA A 223 13.92 -27.84 29.12
C ALA A 223 13.62 -27.12 27.81
N VAL A 224 13.23 -25.85 27.82
CA VAL A 224 12.85 -25.09 26.63
C VAL A 224 13.81 -23.96 26.26
N VAL A 225 14.83 -23.68 27.08
CA VAL A 225 15.81 -22.60 26.85
C VAL A 225 16.44 -22.70 25.45
N LYS A 226 16.86 -23.92 25.05
CA LYS A 226 17.44 -24.12 23.71
C LYS A 226 16.44 -23.81 22.62
N LEU A 227 15.21 -24.31 22.71
CA LEU A 227 14.16 -24.08 21.71
C LEU A 227 13.75 -22.60 21.60
N ASN A 228 13.68 -21.90 22.72
CA ASN A 228 13.45 -20.44 22.70
C ASN A 228 14.61 -19.69 22.03
N ASN A 229 15.86 -20.13 22.26
CA ASN A 229 17.01 -19.54 21.57
C ASN A 229 16.98 -19.84 20.06
N ASP A 230 16.61 -21.07 19.68
CA ASP A 230 16.47 -21.45 18.26
C ASP A 230 15.38 -20.58 17.58
N ILE A 231 14.24 -20.32 18.24
CA ILE A 231 13.21 -19.42 17.70
C ILE A 231 13.77 -18.00 17.53
N ARG A 232 14.48 -17.47 18.53
CA ARG A 232 15.06 -16.14 18.44
C ARG A 232 16.07 -16.00 17.31
N GLU A 233 16.86 -17.03 17.06
CA GLU A 233 17.76 -17.06 15.91
C GLU A 233 17.00 -17.12 14.58
N LEU A 234 15.89 -17.86 14.53
CA LEU A 234 15.03 -17.93 13.35
C LEU A 234 14.31 -16.60 13.07
N GLU A 235 13.87 -15.88 14.12
CA GLU A 235 13.29 -14.53 13.97
C GLU A 235 14.28 -13.55 13.32
N LEU A 236 15.56 -13.60 13.74
CA LEU A 236 16.60 -12.77 13.11
C LEU A 236 16.85 -13.15 11.65
N LYS A 237 16.83 -14.45 11.33
CA LYS A 237 16.94 -14.94 9.96
C LYS A 237 15.73 -14.54 9.12
N GLU A 238 14.53 -14.59 9.69
CA GLU A 238 13.30 -14.13 9.03
C GLU A 238 13.40 -12.65 8.66
N GLN A 239 13.80 -11.82 9.60
CA GLN A 239 13.96 -10.38 9.35
C GLN A 239 15.00 -10.09 8.27
N ALA A 240 16.15 -10.75 8.31
CA ALA A 240 17.19 -10.61 7.30
C ALA A 240 16.71 -11.08 5.90
N GLU A 241 15.92 -12.17 5.85
CA GLU A 241 15.37 -12.65 4.58
C GLU A 241 14.29 -11.73 4.03
N ILE A 242 13.42 -11.14 4.88
CA ILE A 242 12.45 -10.12 4.49
C ILE A 242 13.17 -8.90 3.89
N GLU A 243 14.21 -8.40 4.54
CA GLU A 243 15.02 -7.28 4.03
C GLU A 243 15.63 -7.62 2.66
N ARG A 244 16.12 -8.85 2.48
CA ARG A 244 16.64 -9.32 1.20
C ARG A 244 15.58 -9.36 0.10
N ILE A 245 14.35 -9.80 0.42
CA ILE A 245 13.21 -9.85 -0.51
C ILE A 245 12.85 -8.42 -0.94
N LEU A 246 12.69 -7.51 0.01
CA LEU A 246 12.36 -6.10 -0.29
C LEU A 246 13.47 -5.42 -1.11
N ALA A 247 14.75 -5.71 -0.82
CA ALA A 247 15.87 -5.20 -1.60
C ALA A 247 15.85 -5.73 -3.04
N ALA A 248 15.53 -6.99 -3.24
CA ALA A 248 15.43 -7.59 -4.58
C ALA A 248 14.28 -6.96 -5.40
N LEU A 249 13.10 -6.80 -4.80
CA LEU A 249 11.95 -6.13 -5.43
C LEU A 249 12.26 -4.66 -5.77
N SER A 250 12.96 -3.97 -4.88
CA SER A 250 13.37 -2.57 -5.09
C SER A 250 14.40 -2.45 -6.22
N ALA A 251 15.36 -3.38 -6.28
CA ALA A 251 16.35 -3.43 -7.36
C ALA A 251 15.70 -3.72 -8.72
N GLU A 252 14.67 -4.57 -8.76
CA GLU A 252 13.90 -4.80 -9.99
C GLU A 252 13.09 -3.57 -10.38
N ALA A 253 12.39 -2.92 -9.42
CA ALA A 253 11.63 -1.70 -9.67
C ALA A 253 12.51 -0.54 -10.11
N SER A 254 13.78 -0.47 -9.66
CA SER A 254 14.71 0.60 -10.02
C SER A 254 15.11 0.60 -11.51
N ALA A 255 14.92 -0.53 -12.21
CA ALA A 255 15.15 -0.61 -13.64
C ALA A 255 14.05 0.07 -14.48
N TYR A 256 12.94 0.48 -13.86
CA TYR A 256 11.74 1.02 -14.52
C TYR A 256 11.29 2.37 -13.95
N THR A 257 12.22 3.17 -13.42
CA THR A 257 11.88 4.45 -12.79
C THR A 257 11.25 5.44 -13.76
N ASP A 258 11.70 5.47 -15.02
CA ASP A 258 11.15 6.36 -16.06
C ASP A 258 9.72 5.95 -16.42
N GLU A 259 9.45 4.66 -16.60
CA GLU A 259 8.12 4.11 -16.90
C GLU A 259 7.15 4.35 -15.72
N LEU A 260 7.60 4.12 -14.49
CA LEU A 260 6.81 4.39 -13.28
C LEU A 260 6.44 5.88 -13.16
N GLN A 261 7.40 6.77 -13.43
CA GLN A 261 7.18 8.21 -13.43
C GLN A 261 6.20 8.64 -14.52
N SER A 262 6.36 8.08 -15.72
CA SER A 262 5.49 8.32 -16.87
C SER A 262 4.05 7.86 -16.57
N ASP A 263 3.88 6.62 -16.13
CA ASP A 263 2.58 6.04 -15.77
C ASP A 263 1.86 6.86 -14.72
N TYR A 264 2.55 7.22 -13.63
CA TYR A 264 1.99 8.07 -12.59
C TYR A 264 1.49 9.42 -13.16
N THR A 265 2.31 10.08 -13.97
CA THR A 265 1.98 11.38 -14.55
C THR A 265 0.79 11.28 -15.51
N ILE A 266 0.77 10.25 -16.36
CA ILE A 266 -0.34 9.98 -17.30
C ILE A 266 -1.63 9.70 -16.53
N LEU A 267 -1.59 8.83 -15.53
CA LEU A 267 -2.77 8.46 -14.75
C LEU A 267 -3.35 9.65 -13.98
N VAL A 268 -2.51 10.50 -13.40
CA VAL A 268 -2.95 11.74 -12.74
C VAL A 268 -3.61 12.69 -13.74
N THR A 269 -3.05 12.82 -14.94
CA THR A 269 -3.60 13.66 -16.02
C THR A 269 -4.95 13.11 -16.50
N LEU A 270 -5.05 11.81 -16.73
CA LEU A 270 -6.30 11.14 -17.11
C LEU A 270 -7.37 11.31 -16.03
N ASP A 271 -7.03 11.11 -14.76
CA ASP A 271 -7.95 11.30 -13.63
C ASP A 271 -8.52 12.72 -13.60
N PHE A 272 -7.68 13.74 -13.80
CA PHE A 272 -8.11 15.14 -13.93
C PHE A 272 -9.03 15.37 -15.11
N ILE A 273 -8.73 14.79 -16.30
CA ILE A 273 -9.58 14.93 -17.50
C ILE A 273 -10.92 14.22 -17.28
N PHE A 274 -10.90 13.01 -16.70
CA PHE A 274 -12.11 12.26 -16.41
C PHE A 274 -12.96 12.91 -15.31
N ALA A 275 -12.35 13.59 -14.32
CA ALA A 275 -13.09 14.38 -13.35
C ALA A 275 -13.90 15.51 -14.02
N LYS A 276 -13.31 16.20 -15.01
CA LYS A 276 -14.03 17.21 -15.82
C LYS A 276 -15.17 16.59 -16.62
N ALA A 277 -14.95 15.44 -17.23
CA ALA A 277 -15.96 14.71 -17.97
C ALA A 277 -17.13 14.25 -17.08
N GLN A 278 -16.84 13.76 -15.86
CA GLN A 278 -17.86 13.40 -14.87
C GLN A 278 -18.67 14.62 -14.41
N LEU A 279 -18.03 15.76 -14.19
CA LEU A 279 -18.71 17.01 -13.89
C LEU A 279 -19.63 17.44 -15.05
N SER A 280 -19.13 17.36 -16.30
CA SER A 280 -19.91 17.65 -17.51
C SER A 280 -21.13 16.73 -17.63
N LYS A 281 -20.96 15.44 -17.37
CA LYS A 281 -22.05 14.45 -17.35
C LYS A 281 -23.10 14.81 -16.29
N PHE A 282 -22.67 15.16 -15.09
CA PHE A 282 -23.58 15.48 -13.99
C PHE A 282 -24.46 16.69 -14.28
N TYR A 283 -23.87 17.76 -14.83
CA TYR A 283 -24.61 18.99 -15.16
C TYR A 283 -25.21 18.98 -16.58
N LYS A 284 -25.02 17.89 -17.35
CA LYS A 284 -25.45 17.77 -18.75
C LYS A 284 -24.94 18.96 -19.61
N CYS A 285 -23.66 19.29 -19.43
CA CYS A 285 -23.04 20.42 -20.13
C CYS A 285 -22.93 20.15 -21.62
N SER A 286 -23.02 21.24 -22.42
CA SER A 286 -22.65 21.26 -23.83
C SER A 286 -21.24 21.82 -24.01
N CYS A 287 -20.48 21.33 -24.99
CA CYS A 287 -19.17 21.88 -25.31
C CYS A 287 -19.33 23.26 -25.97
N PRO A 288 -18.76 24.34 -25.42
CA PRO A 288 -18.83 25.66 -25.99
C PRO A 288 -17.95 25.75 -27.24
N ILE A 289 -18.37 26.53 -28.24
CA ILE A 289 -17.55 26.91 -29.40
C ILE A 289 -16.83 28.20 -29.05
N MET A 290 -15.51 28.13 -28.95
CA MET A 290 -14.66 29.29 -28.61
C MET A 290 -14.35 30.10 -29.89
N ASN A 291 -14.37 31.43 -29.79
CA ASN A 291 -14.02 32.33 -30.89
C ASN A 291 -13.16 33.50 -30.42
N THR A 292 -12.53 34.17 -31.37
CA THR A 292 -11.73 35.39 -31.18
C THR A 292 -12.47 36.67 -31.54
N ASP A 293 -13.70 36.56 -32.02
CA ASP A 293 -14.48 37.67 -32.60
C ASP A 293 -15.17 38.54 -31.54
N LYS A 294 -14.92 38.25 -30.27
CA LYS A 294 -15.56 38.92 -29.11
C LYS A 294 -17.10 38.82 -29.13
N TYR A 295 -17.63 37.79 -29.76
CA TYR A 295 -19.05 37.50 -29.82
C TYR A 295 -19.42 36.42 -28.80
N ILE A 296 -20.44 36.67 -27.98
CA ILE A 296 -20.99 35.72 -27.00
C ILE A 296 -22.43 35.42 -27.39
N ASN A 297 -22.74 34.14 -27.60
CA ASN A 297 -24.08 33.61 -27.77
C ASN A 297 -24.31 32.49 -26.74
N ILE A 298 -25.32 32.66 -25.85
CA ILE A 298 -25.69 31.75 -24.79
C ILE A 298 -27.07 31.20 -25.03
#